data_decfeb62c24316de822d9537a0491b1d
#
_entry.id   decfeb62c24316de822d9537a0491b1d
#
_cell.length_a   1.000
_cell.length_b   1.000
_cell.length_c   1.000
_cell.angle_alpha   90.00
_cell.angle_beta   90.00
_cell.angle_gamma   90.00
#
_symmetry.space_group_name_H-M   'P 1'
#
loop_
_entity.id
_entity.type
_entity.pdbx_description
1 polymer ?
#
loop_
_entity_poly.entity_id
_entity_poly.type
_entity_poly.pdbx_seq_one_letter_code
_entity_poly.pdbx_strand_id
1 'polypeptide(L)'
;MSDFTTRTLVWLTYRLGATIALGIPLVLLIWSGLRRDPALVRLLGIYWKVASLLAISVLLLTDQRPIGYLTAFLAPLLMAASLWFWVDLNEELADSPPGRALPITVRIWRWALTLFSLFAAIMSGSALSCTRQVGTDACRIWLEAPQGLHRIAAVSYTHLTLPTKNEV
;
A
#
# COMPACT_ATOMS: atom_id res chain seq x y z
N MET A 1 16.88 -2.66 -19.42
CA MET A 1 17.06 -2.14 -18.05
C MET A 1 17.94 -3.14 -17.31
N SER A 2 18.98 -2.71 -16.62
CA SER A 2 19.82 -3.63 -15.86
C SER A 2 19.02 -4.19 -14.66
N ASP A 3 19.28 -5.44 -14.26
CA ASP A 3 18.60 -6.09 -13.12
C ASP A 3 18.75 -5.29 -11.83
N PHE A 4 19.85 -4.59 -11.66
CA PHE A 4 20.09 -3.68 -10.54
C PHE A 4 19.07 -2.53 -10.51
N THR A 5 18.78 -1.91 -11.65
CA THR A 5 17.81 -0.80 -11.74
C THR A 5 16.39 -1.29 -11.41
N THR A 6 16.00 -2.44 -11.94
CA THR A 6 14.68 -3.03 -11.68
C THR A 6 14.51 -3.36 -10.22
N ARG A 7 15.49 -3.99 -9.58
CA ARG A 7 15.48 -4.32 -8.15
C ARG A 7 15.34 -3.06 -7.30
N THR A 8 16.09 -2.00 -7.59
CA THR A 8 16.02 -0.73 -6.87
C THR A 8 14.64 -0.09 -7.00
N LEU A 9 14.05 -0.08 -8.20
CA LEU A 9 12.70 0.45 -8.43
C LEU A 9 11.63 -0.35 -7.70
N VAL A 10 11.70 -1.67 -7.68
CA VAL A 10 10.77 -2.52 -6.94
C VAL A 10 10.85 -2.23 -5.44
N TRP A 11 12.04 -2.18 -4.85
CA TRP A 11 12.21 -1.83 -3.45
C TRP A 11 11.71 -0.43 -3.12
N LEU A 12 11.96 0.54 -4.00
CA LEU A 12 11.43 1.89 -3.87
C LEU A 12 9.89 1.90 -3.87
N THR A 13 9.27 1.14 -4.77
CA THR A 13 7.81 1.02 -4.84
C THR A 13 7.22 0.49 -3.53
N TYR A 14 7.82 -0.53 -2.93
CA TYR A 14 7.36 -1.07 -1.64
C TYR A 14 7.54 -0.06 -0.50
N ARG A 15 8.66 0.64 -0.44
CA ARG A 15 8.92 1.66 0.59
C ARG A 15 7.96 2.85 0.47
N LEU A 16 7.79 3.37 -0.74
CA LEU A 16 6.84 4.46 -1.00
C LEU A 16 5.41 3.99 -0.74
N GLY A 17 5.05 2.77 -1.13
CA GLY A 17 3.76 2.18 -0.84
C GLY A 17 3.48 2.11 0.66
N ALA A 18 4.41 1.60 1.45
CA ALA A 18 4.27 1.56 2.91
C ALA A 18 4.07 2.96 3.51
N THR A 19 4.77 3.96 2.99
CA THR A 19 4.67 5.34 3.52
C THR A 19 3.44 6.06 3.01
N ILE A 20 3.23 6.15 1.68
CA ILE A 20 2.20 6.97 1.05
C ILE A 20 0.83 6.31 1.13
N ALA A 21 0.78 4.98 0.94
CA ALA A 21 -0.46 4.24 0.87
C ALA A 21 -0.94 3.69 2.23
N LEU A 22 -0.07 3.53 3.22
CA LEU A 22 -0.45 3.04 4.54
C LEU A 22 -0.12 4.04 5.66
N GLY A 23 1.11 4.53 5.75
CA GLY A 23 1.56 5.39 6.84
C GLY A 23 0.82 6.74 6.89
N ILE A 24 0.87 7.50 5.80
CA ILE A 24 0.22 8.83 5.74
C ILE A 24 -1.29 8.74 5.97
N PRO A 25 -2.07 7.87 5.29
CA PRO A 25 -3.51 7.81 5.52
C PRO A 25 -3.89 7.34 6.92
N LEU A 26 -3.06 6.56 7.60
CA LEU A 26 -3.28 6.21 9.00
C LEU A 26 -3.19 7.46 9.89
N VAL A 27 -2.15 8.26 9.71
CA VAL A 27 -1.98 9.53 10.44
C VAL A 27 -3.13 10.48 10.14
N LEU A 28 -3.55 10.59 8.87
CA LEU A 28 -4.69 11.42 8.46
C LEU A 28 -6.01 10.93 9.07
N LEU A 29 -6.22 9.62 9.16
CA LEU A 29 -7.41 9.04 9.77
C LEU A 29 -7.48 9.38 11.27
N ILE A 30 -6.37 9.22 11.99
CA ILE A 30 -6.27 9.60 13.40
C ILE A 30 -6.53 11.10 13.56
N TRP A 31 -5.90 11.93 12.74
CA TRP A 31 -6.04 13.39 12.79
C TRP A 31 -7.47 13.82 12.48
N SER A 32 -8.13 13.26 11.45
CA SER A 32 -9.52 13.55 11.13
C SER A 32 -10.48 13.13 12.23
N GLY A 33 -10.23 11.98 12.88
CA GLY A 33 -10.98 11.53 14.04
C GLY A 33 -10.87 12.50 15.23
N LEU A 34 -9.64 12.94 15.54
CA LEU A 34 -9.40 13.92 16.61
C LEU A 34 -10.06 15.28 16.31
N ARG A 35 -10.12 15.68 15.05
CA ARG A 35 -10.80 16.91 14.61
C ARG A 35 -12.31 16.75 14.46
N ARG A 36 -12.82 15.53 14.62
CA ARG A 36 -14.25 15.17 14.47
C ARG A 36 -14.82 15.62 13.12
N ASP A 37 -14.05 15.42 12.05
CA ASP A 37 -14.48 15.70 10.67
C ASP A 37 -15.09 14.43 10.06
N PRO A 38 -16.44 14.32 9.99
CA PRO A 38 -17.10 13.09 9.59
C PRO A 38 -16.88 12.75 8.11
N ALA A 39 -16.73 13.73 7.25
CA ALA A 39 -16.50 13.54 5.82
C ALA A 39 -15.14 12.89 5.58
N LEU A 40 -14.08 13.44 6.18
CA LEU A 40 -12.74 12.92 6.05
C LEU A 40 -12.57 11.53 6.68
N VAL A 41 -13.20 11.29 7.85
CA VAL A 41 -13.21 9.97 8.48
C VAL A 41 -13.89 8.94 7.58
N ARG A 42 -15.00 9.31 6.93
CA ARG A 42 -15.71 8.41 5.99
C ARG A 42 -14.86 8.12 4.74
N LEU A 43 -14.28 9.16 4.14
CA LEU A 43 -13.41 9.01 2.96
C LEU A 43 -12.22 8.09 3.26
N LEU A 44 -11.51 8.36 4.34
CA LEU A 44 -10.35 7.56 4.74
C LEU A 44 -10.74 6.15 5.19
N GLY A 45 -11.92 5.99 5.81
CA GLY A 45 -12.47 4.68 6.18
C GLY A 45 -12.78 3.80 4.95
N ILE A 46 -13.35 4.38 3.88
CA ILE A 46 -13.57 3.69 2.61
C ILE A 46 -12.23 3.33 1.97
N TYR A 47 -11.31 4.29 1.93
CA TYR A 47 -9.96 4.06 1.42
C TYR A 47 -9.28 2.86 2.11
N TRP A 48 -9.35 2.76 3.45
CA TRP A 48 -8.75 1.66 4.21
C TRP A 48 -9.30 0.29 3.85
N LYS A 49 -10.60 0.20 3.56
CA LYS A 49 -11.19 -1.06 3.08
C LYS A 49 -10.59 -1.51 1.76
N VAL A 50 -10.30 -0.57 0.85
CA VAL A 50 -9.66 -0.88 -0.43
C VAL A 50 -8.14 -1.11 -0.25
N ALA A 51 -7.49 -0.34 0.61
CA ALA A 51 -6.06 -0.48 0.88
C ALA A 51 -5.71 -1.83 1.54
N SER A 52 -6.67 -2.49 2.21
CA SER A 52 -6.46 -3.86 2.72
C SER A 52 -6.12 -4.87 1.62
N LEU A 53 -6.57 -4.62 0.37
CA LEU A 53 -6.19 -5.44 -0.78
C LEU A 53 -4.68 -5.38 -1.06
N LEU A 54 -4.02 -4.26 -0.78
CA LEU A 54 -2.56 -4.16 -0.90
C LEU A 54 -1.87 -5.09 0.11
N ALA A 55 -2.35 -5.12 1.35
CA ALA A 55 -1.83 -6.03 2.38
C ALA A 55 -2.04 -7.50 1.98
N ILE A 56 -3.21 -7.84 1.46
CA ILE A 56 -3.51 -9.19 0.94
C ILE A 56 -2.56 -9.52 -0.23
N SER A 57 -2.29 -8.58 -1.13
CA SER A 57 -1.36 -8.78 -2.24
C SER A 57 0.05 -9.09 -1.76
N VAL A 58 0.53 -8.39 -0.73
CA VAL A 58 1.84 -8.65 -0.12
C VAL A 58 1.89 -10.04 0.50
N LEU A 59 0.84 -10.47 1.20
CA LEU A 59 0.75 -11.82 1.78
C LEU A 59 0.74 -12.91 0.71
N LEU A 60 -0.02 -12.72 -0.38
CA LEU A 60 -0.06 -13.65 -1.51
C LEU A 60 1.31 -13.78 -2.21
N LEU A 61 2.02 -12.66 -2.36
CA LEU A 61 3.38 -12.67 -2.92
C LEU A 61 4.39 -13.31 -1.97
N THR A 62 4.22 -13.17 -0.66
CA THR A 62 5.06 -13.84 0.33
C THR A 62 4.93 -15.36 0.22
N ASP A 63 3.70 -15.86 0.00
CA ASP A 63 3.40 -17.29 -0.23
C ASP A 63 3.65 -17.73 -1.70
N GLN A 64 4.26 -16.89 -2.51
CA GLN A 64 4.59 -17.14 -3.93
C GLN A 64 3.37 -17.51 -4.79
N ARG A 65 2.17 -17.06 -4.42
CA ARG A 65 0.94 -17.32 -5.18
C ARG A 65 0.91 -16.48 -6.46
N PRO A 66 0.69 -17.09 -7.63
CA PRO A 66 0.68 -16.36 -8.90
C PRO A 66 -0.39 -15.28 -8.97
N ILE A 67 -1.52 -15.45 -8.28
CA ILE A 67 -2.58 -14.44 -8.17
C ILE A 67 -2.11 -13.16 -7.46
N GLY A 68 -1.05 -13.23 -6.64
CA GLY A 68 -0.45 -12.10 -5.96
C GLY A 68 0.05 -11.01 -6.93
N TYR A 69 0.53 -11.39 -8.11
CA TYR A 69 0.96 -10.43 -9.13
C TYR A 69 -0.24 -9.66 -9.73
N LEU A 70 -1.36 -10.36 -9.94
CA LEU A 70 -2.59 -9.73 -10.42
C LEU A 70 -3.17 -8.77 -9.38
N THR A 71 -3.22 -9.19 -8.12
CA THR A 71 -3.72 -8.32 -7.04
C THR A 71 -2.78 -7.14 -6.78
N ALA A 72 -1.47 -7.31 -6.91
CA ALA A 72 -0.49 -6.23 -6.82
C ALA A 72 -0.64 -5.18 -7.93
N PHE A 73 -1.11 -5.58 -9.11
CA PHE A 73 -1.44 -4.67 -10.20
C PHE A 73 -2.79 -3.95 -9.97
N LEU A 74 -3.81 -4.68 -9.53
CA LEU A 74 -5.16 -4.13 -9.35
C LEU A 74 -5.28 -3.25 -8.11
N ALA A 75 -4.59 -3.59 -7.01
CA ALA A 75 -4.71 -2.88 -5.75
C ALA A 75 -4.45 -1.36 -5.88
N PRO A 76 -3.33 -0.90 -6.46
CA PRO A 76 -3.07 0.53 -6.59
C PRO A 76 -4.10 1.24 -7.47
N LEU A 77 -4.61 0.60 -8.54
CA LEU A 77 -5.65 1.16 -9.40
C LEU A 77 -6.96 1.35 -8.64
N LEU A 78 -7.38 0.35 -7.87
CA LEU A 78 -8.59 0.42 -7.05
C LEU A 78 -8.44 1.43 -5.91
N MET A 79 -7.25 1.58 -5.33
CA MET A 79 -6.97 2.60 -4.32
C MET A 79 -7.13 4.01 -4.92
N ALA A 80 -6.54 4.29 -6.07
CA ALA A 80 -6.72 5.56 -6.75
C ALA A 80 -8.20 5.79 -7.11
N ALA A 81 -8.87 4.81 -7.70
CA ALA A 81 -10.28 4.90 -8.05
C ALA A 81 -11.17 5.18 -6.82
N SER A 82 -10.91 4.54 -5.67
CA SER A 82 -11.70 4.73 -4.45
C SER A 82 -11.69 6.17 -3.93
N LEU A 83 -10.62 6.92 -4.19
CA LEU A 83 -10.52 8.32 -3.77
C LEU A 83 -11.32 9.29 -4.65
N TRP A 84 -11.56 8.93 -5.90
CA TRP A 84 -12.22 9.80 -6.87
C TRP A 84 -13.66 9.39 -7.19
N PHE A 85 -14.05 8.17 -6.88
CA PHE A 85 -15.37 7.62 -7.20
C PHE A 85 -16.50 8.30 -6.41
N TRP A 86 -16.25 8.72 -5.17
CA TRP A 86 -17.25 9.33 -4.30
C TRP A 86 -17.33 10.84 -4.53
N VAL A 87 -18.16 11.27 -5.48
CA VAL A 87 -18.32 12.66 -5.89
C VAL A 87 -18.77 13.54 -4.72
N ASP A 88 -19.79 13.10 -3.96
CA ASP A 88 -20.34 13.85 -2.81
C ASP A 88 -19.25 14.18 -1.76
N LEU A 89 -18.39 13.20 -1.42
CA LEU A 89 -17.30 13.42 -0.48
C LEU A 89 -16.19 14.33 -1.06
N ASN A 90 -16.03 14.33 -2.38
CA ASN A 90 -15.08 15.20 -3.06
C ASN A 90 -15.57 16.63 -3.10
N GLU A 91 -16.87 16.86 -3.30
CA GLU A 91 -17.51 18.18 -3.23
C GLU A 91 -17.43 18.74 -1.80
N GLU A 92 -17.78 17.96 -0.78
CA GLU A 92 -17.67 18.35 0.62
C GLU A 92 -16.24 18.73 1.01
N LEU A 93 -15.22 18.00 0.47
CA LEU A 93 -13.82 18.35 0.67
C LEU A 93 -13.43 19.65 -0.08
N ALA A 94 -14.01 19.88 -1.27
CA ALA A 94 -13.76 21.09 -2.05
C ALA A 94 -14.34 22.35 -1.38
N ASP A 95 -15.52 22.22 -0.78
CA ASP A 95 -16.23 23.30 -0.08
C ASP A 95 -15.64 23.61 1.31
N SER A 96 -14.66 22.80 1.76
CA SER A 96 -13.99 23.05 3.04
C SER A 96 -13.27 24.41 3.02
N PRO A 97 -13.36 25.21 4.12
CA PRO A 97 -12.77 26.54 4.19
C PRO A 97 -11.28 26.54 3.82
N PRO A 98 -10.86 27.48 2.94
CA PRO A 98 -9.46 27.62 2.60
C PRO A 98 -8.64 27.98 3.86
N GLY A 99 -7.49 27.35 4.03
CA GLY A 99 -6.60 27.60 5.17
C GLY A 99 -6.66 26.58 6.30
N ARG A 100 -7.59 25.62 6.28
CA ARG A 100 -7.54 24.49 7.22
C ARG A 100 -6.47 23.50 6.78
N ALA A 101 -5.52 23.21 7.67
CA ALA A 101 -4.38 22.33 7.38
C ALA A 101 -4.81 20.91 6.97
N LEU A 102 -5.80 20.34 7.66
CA LEU A 102 -6.22 18.94 7.42
C LEU A 102 -6.79 18.72 6.00
N PRO A 103 -7.80 19.48 5.49
CA PRO A 103 -8.29 19.31 4.13
C PRO A 103 -7.21 19.52 3.06
N ILE A 104 -6.32 20.50 3.26
CA ILE A 104 -5.21 20.75 2.33
C ILE A 104 -4.28 19.55 2.29
N THR A 105 -3.88 19.01 3.45
CA THR A 105 -3.00 17.83 3.53
C THR A 105 -3.64 16.62 2.87
N VAL A 106 -4.94 16.37 3.09
CA VAL A 106 -5.67 15.27 2.44
C VAL A 106 -5.70 15.47 0.92
N ARG A 107 -5.89 16.69 0.43
CA ARG A 107 -5.91 17.01 -1.00
C ARG A 107 -4.54 16.74 -1.65
N ILE A 108 -3.46 17.18 -1.02
CA ILE A 108 -2.09 16.92 -1.48
C ILE A 108 -1.80 15.41 -1.47
N TRP A 109 -2.14 14.72 -0.37
CA TRP A 109 -1.94 13.28 -0.26
C TRP A 109 -2.71 12.50 -1.34
N ARG A 110 -3.96 12.87 -1.66
CA ARG A 110 -4.75 12.23 -2.73
C ARG A 110 -4.04 12.30 -4.08
N TRP A 111 -3.50 13.45 -4.44
CA TRP A 111 -2.74 13.59 -5.68
C TRP A 111 -1.45 12.78 -5.66
N ALA A 112 -0.70 12.85 -4.55
CA ALA A 112 0.51 12.06 -4.38
C ALA A 112 0.23 10.55 -4.48
N LEU A 113 -0.84 10.07 -3.84
CA LEU A 113 -1.25 8.68 -3.92
C LEU A 113 -1.70 8.29 -5.34
N THR A 114 -2.43 9.15 -6.04
CA THR A 114 -2.85 8.88 -7.43
C THR A 114 -1.64 8.72 -8.35
N LEU A 115 -0.67 9.63 -8.28
CA LEU A 115 0.56 9.55 -9.07
C LEU A 115 1.37 8.30 -8.70
N PHE A 116 1.51 8.01 -7.40
CA PHE A 116 2.17 6.80 -6.92
C PHE A 116 1.45 5.53 -7.42
N SER A 117 0.12 5.50 -7.36
CA SER A 117 -0.68 4.35 -7.80
C SER A 117 -0.54 4.07 -9.29
N LEU A 118 -0.48 5.11 -10.12
CA LEU A 118 -0.21 4.96 -11.55
C LEU A 118 1.19 4.41 -11.79
N PHE A 119 2.18 4.95 -11.09
CA PHE A 119 3.56 4.45 -11.17
C PHE A 119 3.64 2.98 -10.73
N ALA A 120 3.03 2.62 -9.58
CA ALA A 120 3.02 1.27 -9.06
C ALA A 120 2.30 0.29 -10.01
N ALA A 121 1.19 0.72 -10.64
CA ALA A 121 0.48 -0.09 -11.64
C ALA A 121 1.33 -0.32 -12.89
N ILE A 122 2.01 0.69 -13.42
CA ILE A 122 2.90 0.55 -14.57
C ILE A 122 4.03 -0.43 -14.23
N MET A 123 4.65 -0.29 -13.06
CA MET A 123 5.69 -1.21 -12.61
C MET A 123 5.17 -2.64 -12.46
N SER A 124 4.07 -2.83 -11.75
CA SER A 124 3.46 -4.14 -11.53
C SER A 124 2.92 -4.77 -12.82
N GLY A 125 2.56 -3.96 -13.81
CA GLY A 125 2.15 -4.41 -15.13
C GLY A 125 3.21 -5.25 -15.83
N SER A 126 4.48 -4.92 -15.65
CA SER A 126 5.59 -5.72 -16.19
C SER A 126 5.69 -7.11 -15.57
N ALA A 127 5.19 -7.28 -14.34
CA ALA A 127 5.19 -8.56 -13.62
C ALA A 127 3.94 -9.42 -13.88
N LEU A 128 2.97 -8.96 -14.67
CA LEU A 128 1.76 -9.75 -15.00
C LEU A 128 2.07 -11.05 -15.74
N SER A 129 3.15 -11.11 -16.50
CA SER A 129 3.62 -12.36 -17.12
C SER A 129 3.92 -13.44 -16.08
N CYS A 130 4.30 -13.05 -14.86
CA CYS A 130 4.59 -13.94 -13.75
C CYS A 130 3.36 -14.69 -13.21
N THR A 131 2.14 -14.26 -13.58
CA THR A 131 0.92 -15.03 -13.26
C THR A 131 0.88 -16.37 -13.98
N ARG A 132 1.55 -16.48 -15.13
CA ARG A 132 1.57 -17.71 -15.96
C ARG A 132 2.89 -18.47 -15.84
N GLN A 133 3.99 -17.78 -15.57
CA GLN A 133 5.35 -18.35 -15.52
C GLN A 133 6.07 -17.90 -14.25
N VAL A 134 5.78 -18.59 -13.15
CA VAL A 134 6.30 -18.30 -11.79
C VAL A 134 7.71 -18.82 -11.67
N GLY A 135 8.69 -18.49 -12.25
CA GLY A 135 10.02 -19.08 -12.06
C GLY A 135 11.16 -18.34 -12.73
N THR A 136 10.84 -17.27 -13.44
CA THR A 136 11.83 -16.45 -14.11
C THR A 136 12.54 -15.54 -13.11
N ASP A 137 13.81 -15.19 -13.37
CA ASP A 137 14.58 -14.30 -12.49
C ASP A 137 13.92 -12.94 -12.33
N ALA A 138 13.23 -12.44 -13.35
CA ALA A 138 12.43 -11.23 -13.29
C ALA A 138 11.30 -11.30 -12.24
N CYS A 139 10.64 -12.46 -12.11
CA CYS A 139 9.57 -12.67 -11.14
C CYS A 139 10.11 -12.76 -9.71
N ARG A 140 11.31 -13.32 -9.52
CA ARG A 140 11.96 -13.42 -8.21
C ARG A 140 12.24 -12.04 -7.60
N ILE A 141 12.60 -11.05 -8.40
CA ILE A 141 12.85 -9.67 -7.94
C ILE A 141 11.61 -9.11 -7.23
N TRP A 142 10.41 -9.39 -7.74
CA TRP A 142 9.15 -8.95 -7.13
C TRP A 142 8.82 -9.66 -5.81
N LEU A 143 9.35 -10.85 -5.58
CA LEU A 143 9.14 -11.61 -4.34
C LEU A 143 10.13 -11.22 -3.23
N GLU A 144 11.27 -10.61 -3.56
CA GLU A 144 12.31 -10.27 -2.58
C GLU A 144 11.82 -9.30 -1.50
N ALA A 145 11.09 -8.26 -1.88
CA ALA A 145 10.63 -7.24 -0.95
C ALA A 145 9.55 -7.77 0.03
N PRO A 146 8.47 -8.47 -0.41
CA PRO A 146 7.51 -9.10 0.50
C PRO A 146 8.15 -10.11 1.45
N GLN A 147 9.03 -10.96 0.95
CA GLN A 147 9.75 -11.95 1.76
C GLN A 147 10.71 -11.29 2.75
N GLY A 148 11.36 -10.20 2.37
CA GLY A 148 12.20 -9.39 3.26
C GLY A 148 11.40 -8.80 4.41
N LEU A 149 10.23 -8.21 4.13
CA LEU A 149 9.31 -7.69 5.15
C LEU A 149 8.82 -8.79 6.10
N HIS A 150 8.47 -9.97 5.57
CA HIS A 150 8.06 -11.11 6.38
C HIS A 150 9.16 -11.57 7.33
N ARG A 151 10.42 -11.63 6.89
CA ARG A 151 11.56 -11.97 7.76
C ARG A 151 11.71 -10.99 8.91
N ILE A 152 11.62 -9.68 8.64
CA ILE A 152 11.73 -8.65 9.68
C ILE A 152 10.61 -8.81 10.71
N ALA A 153 9.38 -9.05 10.26
CA ALA A 153 8.24 -9.31 11.14
C ALA A 153 8.45 -10.59 11.96
N ALA A 154 8.86 -11.69 11.34
CA ALA A 154 9.12 -12.96 12.02
C ALA A 154 10.20 -12.84 13.10
N VAL A 155 11.30 -12.11 12.83
CA VAL A 155 12.34 -11.83 13.84
C VAL A 155 11.77 -11.03 15.02
N SER A 156 10.92 -10.03 14.77
CA SER A 156 10.25 -9.29 15.85
C SER A 156 9.39 -10.19 16.74
N TYR A 157 8.65 -11.12 16.15
CA TYR A 157 7.83 -12.07 16.93
C TYR A 157 8.67 -13.05 17.76
N THR A 158 9.79 -13.54 17.24
CA THR A 158 10.67 -14.46 17.96
C THR A 158 11.38 -13.79 19.14
N HIS A 159 11.62 -12.49 19.09
CA HIS A 159 12.17 -11.74 20.22
C HIS A 159 11.12 -11.41 21.29
N LEU A 160 9.83 -11.41 20.97
CA LEU A 160 8.74 -11.20 21.92
C LEU A 160 8.28 -12.50 22.60
N THR A 161 8.48 -13.65 21.98
CA THR A 161 8.30 -14.93 22.66
C THR A 161 9.57 -15.26 23.45
N LEU A 162 9.57 -14.91 24.73
CA LEU A 162 10.55 -15.39 25.70
C LEU A 162 10.62 -16.93 25.60
N PRO A 163 11.81 -17.52 25.58
CA PRO A 163 11.93 -18.96 25.65
C PRO A 163 11.33 -19.42 26.98
N THR A 164 10.21 -20.09 26.92
CA THR A 164 9.73 -20.90 28.04
C THR A 164 10.78 -21.99 28.25
N LYS A 165 11.68 -21.71 29.19
CA LYS A 165 12.61 -22.68 29.73
C LYS A 165 11.79 -23.74 30.45
N ASN A 166 11.54 -24.85 29.80
CA ASN A 166 11.15 -26.11 30.45
C ASN A 166 11.93 -27.21 29.76
N GLU A 167 13.13 -27.36 30.24
CA GLU A 167 13.86 -28.58 30.14
C GLU A 167 14.19 -29.03 31.58
N VAL A 168 13.47 -30.02 32.08
CA VAL A 168 13.90 -30.97 33.10
C VAL A 168 13.73 -32.34 32.51
#